data_391c43c91729c453c0ef4d46b2511512
#
_entry.id   391c43c91729c453c0ef4d46b2511512
#
_cell.length_a   1.000
_cell.length_b   1.000
_cell.length_c   1.000
_cell.angle_alpha   90.00
_cell.angle_beta   90.00
_cell.angle_gamma   90.00
#
_symmetry.space_group_name_H-M   'P 1'
#
loop_
_entity.id
_entity.type
_entity.pdbx_description
1 polymer ?
#
loop_
_entity_poly.entity_id
_entity_poly.type
_entity_poly.pdbx_seq_one_letter_code
_entity_poly.pdbx_strand_id
1 'polypeptide(L)'
;MNRQPKIAILRWEEGLVPEGLMQLEALPGNSTNRNSYPFPVRLVHVPGACVETVITHPSEKLLEDMITICKKLQEEEGIRAIATSCGFNAIF
;
A
#
# COMPACT_ATOMS: atom_id res chain seq x y z
N MET A 1 23.67 3.30 -9.89
CA MET A 1 22.99 4.38 -9.17
C MET A 1 21.65 3.91 -8.62
N ASN A 2 21.46 4.10 -7.32
CA ASN A 2 20.21 3.73 -6.69
C ASN A 2 19.15 4.80 -6.96
N ARG A 3 18.08 4.39 -7.64
CA ARG A 3 16.96 5.29 -7.86
C ARG A 3 16.04 5.22 -6.66
N GLN A 4 15.72 6.38 -6.09
CA GLN A 4 14.77 6.45 -4.99
C GLN A 4 13.34 6.35 -5.53
N PRO A 5 12.49 5.54 -4.89
CA PRO A 5 11.08 5.50 -5.26
C PRO A 5 10.42 6.87 -5.10
N LYS A 6 9.57 7.23 -6.07
CA LYS A 6 8.76 8.46 -6.02
C LYS A 6 7.29 8.17 -5.84
N ILE A 7 6.90 6.90 -6.00
CA ILE A 7 5.52 6.45 -5.89
C ILE A 7 5.44 5.40 -4.78
N ALA A 8 4.50 5.56 -3.87
CA ALA A 8 4.21 4.57 -2.85
C ALA A 8 2.86 3.92 -3.12
N ILE A 9 2.78 2.62 -2.86
CA ILE A 9 1.54 1.85 -2.99
C ILE A 9 1.18 1.36 -1.60
N LEU A 10 0.05 1.82 -1.08
CA LEU A 10 -0.43 1.41 0.23
C LEU A 10 -1.13 0.06 0.14
N ARG A 11 -0.80 -0.82 1.06
CA ARG A 11 -1.39 -2.15 1.20
C ARG A 11 -2.03 -2.25 2.59
N TRP A 12 -2.95 -3.21 2.73
CA TRP A 12 -3.50 -3.52 4.04
C TRP A 12 -2.42 -4.13 4.93
N GLU A 13 -2.74 -4.32 6.23
CA GLU A 13 -1.77 -4.84 7.18
C GLU A 13 -1.24 -6.21 6.80
N GLU A 14 -0.04 -6.52 7.24
CA GLU A 14 0.52 -7.87 7.09
C GLU A 14 -0.30 -8.86 7.88
N GLY A 15 -0.49 -10.05 7.32
CA GLY A 15 -1.22 -11.12 7.96
C GLY A 15 -0.97 -12.43 7.24
N LEU A 16 -1.63 -13.47 7.71
CA LEU A 16 -1.55 -14.77 7.06
C LEU A 16 -2.25 -14.69 5.71
N VAL A 17 -1.49 -14.95 4.66
CA VAL A 17 -1.99 -14.96 3.29
C VAL A 17 -1.97 -16.40 2.78
N PRO A 18 -3.07 -16.92 2.25
CA PRO A 18 -3.06 -18.24 1.62
C PRO A 18 -1.98 -18.35 0.56
N GLU A 19 -1.33 -19.50 0.48
CA GLU A 19 -0.22 -19.71 -0.44
C GLU A 19 -0.57 -19.35 -1.89
N GLY A 20 -1.80 -19.68 -2.33
CA GLY A 20 -2.24 -19.36 -3.68
C GLY A 20 -2.24 -17.86 -3.97
N LEU A 21 -2.60 -17.03 -2.98
CA LEU A 21 -2.57 -15.58 -3.15
C LEU A 21 -1.13 -15.07 -3.18
N MET A 22 -0.24 -15.68 -2.41
CA MET A 22 1.18 -15.32 -2.45
C MET A 22 1.77 -15.60 -3.83
N GLN A 23 1.38 -16.71 -4.44
CA GLN A 23 1.82 -17.06 -5.79
C GLN A 23 1.31 -16.04 -6.82
N LEU A 24 0.09 -15.55 -6.64
CA LEU A 24 -0.47 -14.53 -7.53
C LEU A 24 0.32 -13.21 -7.43
N GLU A 25 0.78 -12.86 -6.24
CA GLU A 25 1.59 -11.65 -6.05
C GLU A 25 2.92 -11.73 -6.79
N ALA A 26 3.43 -12.92 -7.02
CA ALA A 26 4.69 -13.12 -7.75
C ALA A 26 4.54 -12.97 -9.27
N LEU A 27 3.32 -12.92 -9.78
CA LEU A 27 3.09 -12.83 -11.23
C LEU A 27 3.40 -11.42 -11.75
N PRO A 28 4.01 -11.32 -12.95
CA PRO A 28 4.20 -10.03 -13.61
C PRO A 28 2.86 -9.37 -13.86
N GLY A 29 2.79 -8.06 -13.58
CA GLY A 29 1.57 -7.29 -13.75
C GLY A 29 0.73 -7.17 -12.49
N ASN A 30 0.99 -7.96 -11.45
CA ASN A 30 0.31 -7.79 -10.18
C ASN A 30 0.75 -6.47 -9.54
N SER A 31 -0.21 -5.69 -9.04
CA SER A 31 0.07 -4.35 -8.49
C SER A 31 0.97 -4.35 -7.26
N THR A 32 1.05 -5.47 -6.55
CA THR A 32 1.88 -5.59 -5.36
C THR A 32 3.24 -6.26 -5.63
N ASN A 33 3.54 -6.54 -6.88
CA ASN A 33 4.83 -7.07 -7.30
C ASN A 33 5.68 -5.93 -7.85
N ARG A 34 6.81 -5.62 -7.19
CA ARG A 34 7.71 -4.54 -7.62
C ARG A 34 8.17 -4.70 -9.07
N ASN A 35 8.31 -5.94 -9.53
CA ASN A 35 8.77 -6.23 -10.88
C ASN A 35 7.71 -5.94 -11.94
N SER A 36 6.48 -5.59 -11.54
CA SER A 36 5.44 -5.17 -12.47
C SER A 36 5.67 -3.76 -13.00
N TYR A 37 6.61 -3.01 -12.43
CA TYR A 37 6.83 -1.60 -12.77
C TYR A 37 8.21 -1.38 -13.39
N PRO A 38 8.32 -0.53 -14.42
CA PRO A 38 9.61 -0.18 -15.02
C PRO A 38 10.41 0.82 -14.18
N PHE A 39 9.88 1.23 -13.04
CA PHE A 39 10.50 2.19 -12.11
C PHE A 39 10.38 1.65 -10.69
N PRO A 40 11.20 2.10 -9.74
CA PRO A 40 11.08 1.66 -8.36
C PRO A 40 9.80 2.18 -7.72
N VAL A 41 9.16 1.33 -6.91
CA VAL A 41 7.98 1.69 -6.11
C VAL A 41 8.22 1.30 -4.65
N ARG A 42 7.58 2.03 -3.74
CA ARG A 42 7.62 1.75 -2.31
C ARG A 42 6.29 1.08 -1.92
N LEU A 43 6.37 -0.18 -1.51
CA LEU A 43 5.19 -0.91 -1.02
C LEU A 43 5.10 -0.71 0.50
N VAL A 44 3.96 -0.24 0.98
CA VAL A 44 3.78 0.11 2.40
C VAL A 44 2.55 -0.59 2.95
N HIS A 45 2.74 -1.42 3.97
CA HIS A 45 1.63 -1.98 4.73
C HIS A 45 1.11 -0.95 5.71
N VAL A 46 -0.21 -0.77 5.76
CA VAL A 46 -0.86 0.15 6.69
C VAL A 46 -1.36 -0.67 7.88
N PRO A 47 -0.75 -0.51 9.07
CA PRO A 47 -1.20 -1.23 10.25
C PRO A 47 -2.67 -0.92 10.57
N GLY A 48 -3.44 -1.94 10.88
CA GLY A 48 -4.86 -1.82 11.18
C GLY A 48 -5.78 -1.81 9.97
N ALA A 49 -5.25 -1.71 8.75
CA ALA A 49 -6.08 -1.73 7.55
C ALA A 49 -6.48 -3.17 7.19
N CYS A 50 -7.76 -3.46 7.27
CA CYS A 50 -8.31 -4.78 7.01
C CYS A 50 -9.79 -4.66 6.61
N VAL A 51 -10.43 -5.78 6.32
CA VAL A 51 -11.84 -5.81 5.91
C VAL A 51 -12.71 -5.05 6.90
N GLU A 52 -12.53 -5.28 8.20
CA GLU A 52 -13.37 -4.66 9.20
C GLU A 52 -13.23 -3.14 9.26
N THR A 53 -12.00 -2.64 9.19
CA THR A 53 -11.72 -1.20 9.37
C THR A 53 -11.86 -0.39 8.08
N VAL A 54 -11.91 -1.03 6.92
CA VAL A 54 -12.04 -0.34 5.64
C VAL A 54 -13.44 -0.55 5.04
N ILE A 55 -13.95 -1.77 5.08
CA ILE A 55 -15.21 -2.13 4.40
C ILE A 55 -16.39 -2.13 5.37
N THR A 56 -16.29 -2.92 6.45
CA THR A 56 -17.43 -3.14 7.36
C THR A 56 -17.72 -1.91 8.21
N HIS A 57 -16.69 -1.36 8.84
CA HIS A 57 -16.81 -0.18 9.69
C HIS A 57 -15.64 0.76 9.37
N PRO A 58 -15.74 1.61 8.32
CA PRO A 58 -14.67 2.54 7.98
C PRO A 58 -14.25 3.36 9.20
N SER A 59 -12.97 3.32 9.53
CA SER A 59 -12.41 3.89 10.76
C SER A 59 -11.78 5.25 10.52
N GLU A 60 -12.24 6.27 11.25
CA GLU A 60 -11.61 7.60 11.19
C GLU A 60 -10.16 7.55 11.69
N LYS A 61 -9.90 6.71 12.69
CA LYS A 61 -8.53 6.54 13.19
C LYS A 61 -7.63 5.98 12.10
N LEU A 62 -8.13 5.02 11.32
CA LEU A 62 -7.35 4.46 10.22
C LEU A 62 -7.05 5.53 9.17
N LEU A 63 -8.03 6.39 8.86
CA LEU A 63 -7.81 7.51 7.94
C LEU A 63 -6.71 8.43 8.45
N GLU A 64 -6.75 8.78 9.74
CA GLU A 64 -5.71 9.61 10.35
C GLU A 64 -4.34 8.95 10.27
N ASP A 65 -4.27 7.63 10.54
CA ASP A 65 -3.02 6.88 10.45
C ASP A 65 -2.49 6.85 9.02
N MET A 66 -3.36 6.68 8.03
CA MET A 66 -2.96 6.73 6.62
C MET A 66 -2.40 8.10 6.23
N ILE A 67 -3.05 9.17 6.68
CA ILE A 67 -2.58 10.54 6.43
C ILE A 67 -1.19 10.73 7.03
N THR A 68 -0.98 10.26 8.26
CA THR A 68 0.31 10.34 8.93
C THR A 68 1.38 9.60 8.15
N ILE A 69 1.07 8.39 7.69
CA ILE A 69 2.00 7.59 6.88
C ILE A 69 2.35 8.31 5.59
N CYS A 70 1.37 8.87 4.90
CA CYS A 70 1.59 9.58 3.65
C CYS A 70 2.48 10.81 3.85
N LYS A 71 2.27 11.55 4.92
CA LYS A 71 3.10 12.71 5.24
C LYS A 71 4.55 12.30 5.52
N LYS A 72 4.76 11.21 6.27
CA LYS A 72 6.10 10.69 6.53
C LYS A 72 6.80 10.25 5.24
N LEU A 73 6.07 9.57 4.36
CA LEU A 73 6.62 9.14 3.07
C LEU A 73 7.05 10.35 2.24
N GLN A 74 6.25 11.41 2.23
CA GLN A 74 6.55 12.62 1.50
C GLN A 74 7.78 13.32 2.08
N GLU A 75 7.81 13.51 3.40
CA GLU A 75 8.84 14.30 4.07
C GLU A 75 10.16 13.53 4.22
N GLU A 76 10.11 12.25 4.54
CA GLU A 76 11.29 11.45 4.86
C GLU A 76 11.85 10.67 3.67
N GLU A 77 11.00 10.24 2.76
CA GLU A 77 11.41 9.40 1.64
C GLU A 77 11.26 10.06 0.27
N GLY A 78 10.74 11.28 0.22
CA GLY A 78 10.59 12.00 -1.04
C GLY A 78 9.53 11.44 -1.97
N ILE A 79 8.55 10.72 -1.43
CA ILE A 79 7.43 10.18 -2.21
C ILE A 79 6.57 11.33 -2.71
N ARG A 80 6.18 11.29 -3.99
CA ARG A 80 5.43 12.36 -4.65
C ARG A 80 4.04 11.94 -5.10
N ALA A 81 3.76 10.64 -5.13
CA ALA A 81 2.45 10.13 -5.50
C ALA A 81 2.11 8.91 -4.65
N ILE A 82 0.85 8.76 -4.30
CA ILE A 82 0.35 7.66 -3.50
C ILE A 82 -0.73 6.94 -4.30
N ALA A 83 -0.61 5.62 -4.36
CA ALA A 83 -1.65 4.76 -4.90
C ALA A 83 -2.02 3.71 -3.84
N THR A 84 -3.12 3.01 -4.04
CA THR A 84 -3.52 1.93 -3.15
C THR A 84 -3.72 0.65 -3.94
N SER A 85 -3.44 -0.49 -3.32
CA SER A 85 -3.65 -1.78 -3.95
C SER A 85 -5.11 -2.23 -3.87
N CYS A 86 -5.94 -1.54 -3.08
CA CYS A 86 -7.33 -1.89 -2.86
C CYS A 86 -8.24 -0.70 -3.15
N GLY A 87 -9.20 -0.88 -4.08
CA GLY A 87 -10.13 0.18 -4.45
C GLY A 87 -11.08 0.60 -3.32
N PHE A 88 -11.29 -0.26 -2.32
CA PHE A 88 -12.13 0.09 -1.17
C PHE A 88 -11.56 1.23 -0.34
N ASN A 89 -10.27 1.51 -0.45
CA ASN A 89 -9.67 2.65 0.23
C ASN A 89 -10.23 4.00 -0.26
N ALA A 90 -10.94 4.01 -1.39
CA ALA A 90 -11.57 5.22 -1.90
C ALA A 90 -12.68 5.77 -0.99
N ILE A 91 -13.15 4.98 0.00
CA ILE A 91 -14.09 5.47 1.01
C ILE A 91 -13.48 6.61 1.85
N PHE A 92 -12.17 6.62 1.95
CA PHE A 92 -11.45 7.67 2.64
C PHE A 92 -11.06 8.78 1.65
#